data_5b1c17a11ce23cd926efaf6131342be3
#
_entry.id   5b1c17a11ce23cd926efaf6131342be3
#
_cell.length_a   1.000
_cell.length_b   1.000
_cell.length_c   1.000
_cell.angle_alpha   90.00
_cell.angle_beta   90.00
_cell.angle_gamma   90.00
#
_symmetry.space_group_name_H-M   'P 1'
#
loop_
_entity.id
_entity.type
_entity.pdbx_description
1 polymer ?
#
loop_
_entity_poly.entity_id
_entity_poly.type
_entity_poly.pdbx_seq_one_letter_code
_entity_poly.pdbx_strand_id
1 'polypeptide(L)'
;MNERIKMIRKALNMTQEQLAQRLGIGKAALSMIETGKTRLSSRNRNILVQELNVNPEWLETGKGEMFNAEPDLTAYMRRTDSSLPLQSVPLYSIEGTAGLVPLFTEHVQAKPVNYIHIPNLPKCDGAIYVVGDSMYPLLKSGDIVLYKQLNDINDIFWGDMYLLSIDIDGEEYITVKYIQKSEREGYVKLVSQNPHHADKEVRIDRIRAIALVKASIRMNSIR
;
A
#
# COMPACT_ATOMS: atom_id res chain seq x y z
N MET A 1 20.39 -14.97 32.01
CA MET A 1 19.00 -14.53 31.72
C MET A 1 18.81 -13.04 31.99
N ASN A 2 19.20 -12.50 33.15
CA ASN A 2 18.88 -11.13 33.57
C ASN A 2 19.49 -10.02 32.69
N GLU A 3 20.76 -10.15 32.31
CA GLU A 3 21.39 -9.23 31.37
C GLU A 3 20.72 -9.25 29.99
N ARG A 4 20.20 -10.41 29.57
CA ARG A 4 19.51 -10.55 28.28
C ARG A 4 18.22 -9.74 28.23
N ILE A 5 17.48 -9.60 29.36
CA ILE A 5 16.28 -8.75 29.42
C ILE A 5 16.67 -7.28 29.19
N LYS A 6 17.79 -6.84 29.77
CA LYS A 6 18.34 -5.50 29.52
C LYS A 6 18.77 -5.32 28.06
N MET A 7 19.33 -6.37 27.44
CA MET A 7 19.70 -6.37 26.02
C MET A 7 18.47 -6.26 25.13
N ILE A 8 17.41 -7.04 25.37
CA ILE A 8 16.13 -6.95 24.66
C ILE A 8 15.58 -5.54 24.73
N ARG A 9 15.52 -4.96 25.95
CA ARG A 9 15.02 -3.60 26.13
C ARG A 9 15.79 -2.57 25.30
N LYS A 10 17.12 -2.68 25.29
CA LYS A 10 17.98 -1.79 24.49
C LYS A 10 17.80 -2.00 22.99
N ALA A 11 17.70 -3.24 22.54
CA ALA A 11 17.47 -3.57 21.13
C ALA A 11 16.11 -3.04 20.62
N LEU A 12 15.10 -3.00 21.50
CA LEU A 12 13.79 -2.43 21.22
C LEU A 12 13.73 -0.90 21.44
N ASN A 13 14.85 -0.26 21.77
CA ASN A 13 14.93 1.17 22.11
C ASN A 13 13.95 1.61 23.22
N MET A 14 13.66 0.73 24.18
CA MET A 14 12.72 1.00 25.28
C MET A 14 13.43 1.49 26.55
N THR A 15 12.77 2.40 27.27
CA THR A 15 13.13 2.72 28.65
C THR A 15 12.71 1.59 29.59
N GLN A 16 13.26 1.55 30.81
CA GLN A 16 12.79 0.58 31.83
C GLN A 16 11.30 0.72 32.14
N GLU A 17 10.78 1.93 32.11
CA GLU A 17 9.37 2.22 32.34
C GLU A 17 8.48 1.64 31.24
N GLN A 18 8.87 1.83 30.00
CA GLN A 18 8.13 1.31 28.83
C GLN A 18 8.11 -0.23 28.80
N LEU A 19 9.24 -0.89 29.06
CA LEU A 19 9.28 -2.36 29.10
C LEU A 19 8.49 -2.88 30.31
N ALA A 20 8.60 -2.23 31.48
CA ALA A 20 7.84 -2.59 32.67
C ALA A 20 6.34 -2.52 32.44
N GLN A 21 5.87 -1.46 31.80
CA GLN A 21 4.47 -1.29 31.41
C GLN A 21 4.01 -2.42 30.45
N ARG A 22 4.81 -2.78 29.46
CA ARG A 22 4.51 -3.90 28.55
C ARG A 22 4.39 -5.22 29.30
N LEU A 23 5.26 -5.46 30.30
CA LEU A 23 5.23 -6.68 31.11
C LEU A 23 4.15 -6.65 32.22
N GLY A 24 3.44 -5.52 32.37
CA GLY A 24 2.45 -5.35 33.43
C GLY A 24 3.04 -5.34 34.85
N ILE A 25 4.29 -4.84 35.01
CA ILE A 25 4.99 -4.76 36.29
C ILE A 25 5.49 -3.32 36.56
N GLY A 26 5.83 -3.03 37.78
CA GLY A 26 6.44 -1.74 38.13
C GLY A 26 7.91 -1.63 37.66
N LYS A 27 8.38 -0.41 37.37
CA LYS A 27 9.77 -0.10 37.00
C LYS A 27 10.79 -0.69 37.99
N ALA A 28 10.50 -0.58 39.33
CA ALA A 28 11.36 -1.14 40.36
C ALA A 28 11.50 -2.67 40.24
N ALA A 29 10.39 -3.37 39.95
CA ALA A 29 10.39 -4.81 39.73
C ALA A 29 11.23 -5.20 38.52
N LEU A 30 11.09 -4.47 37.41
CA LEU A 30 11.93 -4.70 36.22
C LEU A 30 13.42 -4.47 36.51
N SER A 31 13.76 -3.41 37.24
CA SER A 31 15.14 -3.15 37.66
C SER A 31 15.71 -4.29 38.50
N MET A 32 14.92 -4.86 39.41
CA MET A 32 15.34 -6.04 40.17
C MET A 32 15.53 -7.30 39.30
N ILE A 33 14.72 -7.44 38.28
CA ILE A 33 14.87 -8.53 37.30
C ILE A 33 16.13 -8.33 36.47
N GLU A 34 16.37 -7.13 35.91
CA GLU A 34 17.56 -6.82 35.10
C GLU A 34 18.87 -6.99 35.90
N THR A 35 18.84 -6.68 37.21
CA THR A 35 20.01 -6.83 38.10
C THR A 35 20.15 -8.22 38.71
N GLY A 36 19.23 -9.12 38.46
CA GLY A 36 19.29 -10.51 38.93
C GLY A 36 18.81 -10.74 40.37
N LYS A 37 18.28 -9.72 41.02
CA LYS A 37 17.73 -9.83 42.39
C LYS A 37 16.40 -10.58 42.43
N THR A 38 15.65 -10.58 41.32
CA THR A 38 14.38 -11.29 41.18
C THR A 38 14.39 -12.08 39.86
N ARG A 39 13.76 -13.26 39.85
CA ARG A 39 13.59 -14.08 38.66
C ARG A 39 12.44 -13.57 37.79
N LEU A 40 12.58 -13.72 36.49
CA LEU A 40 11.51 -13.47 35.53
C LEU A 40 10.39 -14.51 35.72
N SER A 41 9.13 -14.04 35.89
CA SER A 41 7.99 -14.94 35.98
C SER A 41 7.68 -15.61 34.64
N SER A 42 7.02 -16.78 34.68
CA SER A 42 6.58 -17.47 33.45
C SER A 42 5.64 -16.62 32.61
N ARG A 43 4.77 -15.82 33.24
CA ARG A 43 3.88 -14.87 32.57
C ARG A 43 4.68 -13.83 31.78
N ASN A 44 5.65 -13.18 32.42
CA ASN A 44 6.46 -12.14 31.78
C ASN A 44 7.34 -12.71 30.68
N ARG A 45 7.82 -13.94 30.84
CA ARG A 45 8.53 -14.68 29.79
C ARG A 45 7.62 -14.89 28.56
N ASN A 46 6.39 -15.33 28.77
CA ASN A 46 5.43 -15.51 27.67
C ASN A 46 5.17 -14.19 26.93
N ILE A 47 5.05 -13.07 27.64
CA ILE A 47 4.90 -11.75 27.02
C ILE A 47 6.11 -11.41 26.14
N LEU A 48 7.35 -11.63 26.64
CA LEU A 48 8.56 -11.40 25.84
C LEU A 48 8.58 -12.23 24.57
N VAL A 49 8.17 -13.50 24.65
CA VAL A 49 8.18 -14.42 23.49
C VAL A 49 7.03 -14.10 22.52
N GLN A 50 5.81 -13.93 23.01
CA GLN A 50 4.62 -13.83 22.15
C GLN A 50 4.37 -12.41 21.64
N GLU A 51 4.60 -11.39 22.47
CA GLU A 51 4.29 -10.02 22.10
C GLU A 51 5.51 -9.22 21.57
N LEU A 52 6.72 -9.57 22.05
CA LEU A 52 7.94 -8.90 21.63
C LEU A 52 8.82 -9.76 20.72
N ASN A 53 8.29 -10.88 20.24
CA ASN A 53 8.94 -11.81 19.30
C ASN A 53 10.34 -12.28 19.72
N VAL A 54 10.63 -12.34 21.03
CA VAL A 54 11.91 -12.80 21.56
C VAL A 54 12.05 -14.30 21.39
N ASN A 55 13.19 -14.73 20.88
CA ASN A 55 13.52 -16.15 20.74
C ASN A 55 13.66 -16.82 22.12
N PRO A 56 12.82 -17.82 22.46
CA PRO A 56 12.84 -18.47 23.77
C PRO A 56 14.18 -19.19 24.06
N GLU A 57 14.82 -19.77 23.04
CA GLU A 57 16.11 -20.42 23.21
C GLU A 57 17.21 -19.40 23.53
N TRP A 58 17.24 -18.29 22.81
CA TRP A 58 18.18 -17.21 23.10
C TRP A 58 17.92 -16.59 24.48
N LEU A 59 16.66 -16.39 24.87
CA LEU A 59 16.32 -15.88 26.20
C LEU A 59 16.85 -16.79 27.31
N GLU A 60 16.81 -18.09 27.13
CA GLU A 60 17.27 -19.07 28.13
C GLU A 60 18.78 -19.34 28.09
N THR A 61 19.32 -19.56 26.91
CA THR A 61 20.68 -20.05 26.74
C THR A 61 21.65 -18.96 26.27
N GLY A 62 21.17 -17.95 25.56
CA GLY A 62 21.98 -16.95 24.86
C GLY A 62 22.52 -17.43 23.53
N LYS A 63 22.06 -18.58 23.02
CA LYS A 63 22.43 -19.10 21.71
C LYS A 63 21.42 -18.73 20.65
N GLY A 64 21.87 -18.48 19.42
CA GLY A 64 21.00 -18.08 18.31
C GLY A 64 20.73 -16.59 18.29
N GLU A 65 19.73 -16.20 17.48
CA GLU A 65 19.31 -14.81 17.33
C GLU A 65 18.39 -14.37 18.48
N MET A 66 18.49 -13.10 18.89
CA MET A 66 17.72 -12.52 20.01
C MET A 66 16.22 -12.53 19.75
N PHE A 67 15.80 -12.28 18.53
CA PHE A 67 14.42 -12.31 18.09
C PHE A 67 14.20 -13.47 17.15
N ASN A 68 13.00 -14.03 17.17
CA ASN A 68 12.64 -14.99 16.15
C ASN A 68 12.72 -14.29 14.79
N ALA A 69 13.19 -14.98 13.76
CA ALA A 69 12.99 -14.53 12.40
C ALA A 69 11.49 -14.26 12.21
N GLU A 70 11.11 -13.18 11.56
CA GLU A 70 9.72 -13.03 11.12
C GLU A 70 9.36 -14.34 10.41
N PRO A 71 8.19 -14.93 10.72
CA PRO A 71 7.82 -16.18 10.08
C PRO A 71 7.91 -15.95 8.57
N ASP A 72 8.78 -16.72 7.93
CA ASP A 72 8.89 -16.71 6.47
C ASP A 72 7.58 -17.26 5.91
N LEU A 73 6.62 -16.35 5.72
CA LEU A 73 5.32 -16.69 5.15
C LEU A 73 5.43 -17.20 3.71
N THR A 74 6.62 -17.09 3.10
CA THR A 74 6.86 -17.63 1.77
C THR A 74 6.70 -19.14 1.72
N ALA A 75 6.93 -19.86 2.84
CA ALA A 75 6.70 -21.29 2.95
C ALA A 75 5.20 -21.69 2.85
N TYR A 76 4.29 -20.77 3.18
CA TYR A 76 2.84 -20.97 3.10
C TYR A 76 2.22 -20.42 1.81
N MET A 77 2.98 -19.63 1.04
CA MET A 77 2.56 -19.21 -0.28
C MET A 77 2.64 -20.39 -1.25
N ARG A 78 1.53 -20.65 -1.96
CA ARG A 78 1.56 -21.66 -3.03
C ARG A 78 2.68 -21.30 -4.00
N ARG A 79 3.37 -22.28 -4.57
CA ARG A 79 4.47 -22.08 -5.54
C ARG A 79 4.10 -21.25 -6.78
N THR A 80 2.82 -20.98 -6.99
CA THR A 80 2.28 -20.08 -8.02
C THR A 80 2.34 -18.61 -7.62
N ASP A 81 2.45 -18.30 -6.32
CA ASP A 81 2.64 -16.95 -5.83
C ASP A 81 4.15 -16.69 -5.73
N SER A 82 4.81 -16.49 -6.88
CA SER A 82 6.13 -15.89 -6.88
C SER A 82 6.02 -14.58 -6.10
N SER A 83 6.76 -14.46 -5.00
CA SER A 83 6.80 -13.24 -4.20
C SER A 83 7.12 -12.07 -5.14
N LEU A 84 6.13 -11.27 -5.44
CA LEU A 84 6.34 -10.05 -6.21
C LEU A 84 7.28 -9.18 -5.37
N PRO A 85 8.39 -8.68 -5.93
CA PRO A 85 9.31 -7.83 -5.20
C PRO A 85 8.54 -6.62 -4.65
N LEU A 86 8.93 -6.18 -3.44
CA LEU A 86 8.35 -4.97 -2.86
C LEU A 86 8.55 -3.81 -3.84
N GLN A 87 7.44 -3.31 -4.37
CA GLN A 87 7.44 -2.24 -5.35
C GLN A 87 7.25 -0.90 -4.64
N SER A 88 8.07 0.08 -5.00
CA SER A 88 7.87 1.49 -4.61
C SER A 88 7.13 2.19 -5.73
N VAL A 89 5.82 2.43 -5.55
CA VAL A 89 4.97 3.08 -6.55
C VAL A 89 4.92 4.57 -6.29
N PRO A 90 5.37 5.42 -7.24
CA PRO A 90 5.32 6.87 -7.07
C PRO A 90 3.87 7.36 -7.08
N LEU A 91 3.52 8.22 -6.10
CA LEU A 91 2.24 8.90 -6.00
C LEU A 91 2.38 10.32 -6.54
N TYR A 92 1.52 10.69 -7.47
CA TYR A 92 1.52 12.00 -8.11
C TYR A 92 0.25 12.80 -7.76
N SER A 93 0.38 14.13 -7.80
CA SER A 93 -0.76 15.05 -7.83
C SER A 93 -1.01 15.49 -9.28
N ILE A 94 -2.23 15.37 -9.75
CA ILE A 94 -2.60 15.82 -11.12
C ILE A 94 -2.32 17.32 -11.28
N GLU A 95 -2.61 18.11 -10.26
CA GLU A 95 -2.33 19.56 -10.28
C GLU A 95 -0.83 19.87 -10.40
N GLY A 96 0.00 19.03 -9.74
CA GLY A 96 1.47 19.19 -9.79
C GLY A 96 2.12 18.70 -11.07
N THR A 97 1.42 17.91 -11.90
CA THR A 97 1.93 17.32 -13.14
C THR A 97 1.45 18.01 -14.41
N ALA A 98 0.63 19.06 -14.28
CA ALA A 98 -0.01 19.75 -15.41
C ALA A 98 -0.81 18.78 -16.33
N GLY A 99 -1.38 17.72 -15.75
CA GLY A 99 -2.21 16.73 -16.46
C GLY A 99 -1.65 15.32 -16.46
N LEU A 100 -2.39 14.40 -17.08
CA LEU A 100 -2.03 12.98 -17.18
C LEU A 100 -1.10 12.69 -18.35
N VAL A 101 -1.27 13.39 -19.47
CA VAL A 101 -0.43 13.21 -20.67
C VAL A 101 1.04 13.50 -20.38
N PRO A 102 1.41 14.62 -19.75
CA PRO A 102 2.79 14.87 -19.34
C PRO A 102 3.35 13.81 -18.40
N LEU A 103 2.50 13.28 -17.50
CA LEU A 103 2.91 12.23 -16.55
C LEU A 103 3.31 10.93 -17.26
N PHE A 104 2.70 10.61 -18.41
CA PHE A 104 2.93 9.38 -19.17
C PHE A 104 4.02 9.52 -20.23
N THR A 105 4.47 10.73 -20.54
CA THR A 105 5.56 10.95 -21.47
C THR A 105 6.90 10.97 -20.74
N GLU A 106 7.86 10.19 -21.21
CA GLU A 106 9.19 10.02 -20.58
C GLU A 106 10.01 11.32 -20.42
N HIS A 107 9.58 12.41 -21.05
CA HIS A 107 10.31 13.68 -21.07
C HIS A 107 9.96 14.63 -19.93
N VAL A 108 8.91 14.36 -19.16
CA VAL A 108 8.54 15.21 -18.01
C VAL A 108 8.95 14.52 -16.73
N GLN A 109 9.96 15.08 -16.05
CA GLN A 109 10.35 14.67 -14.70
C GLN A 109 9.31 15.15 -13.68
N ALA A 110 8.11 14.58 -13.72
CA ALA A 110 7.12 14.81 -12.69
C ALA A 110 7.67 14.32 -11.34
N LYS A 111 7.78 15.22 -10.36
CA LYS A 111 8.22 14.84 -9.02
C LYS A 111 7.06 14.19 -8.28
N PRO A 112 7.19 12.93 -7.83
CA PRO A 112 6.18 12.32 -6.99
C PRO A 112 6.06 13.07 -5.67
N VAL A 113 4.83 13.21 -5.17
CA VAL A 113 4.55 13.81 -3.85
C VAL A 113 4.83 12.82 -2.72
N ASN A 114 4.78 11.51 -3.00
CA ASN A 114 5.07 10.44 -2.05
C ASN A 114 5.31 9.12 -2.79
N TYR A 115 5.58 8.04 -2.03
CA TYR A 115 5.72 6.68 -2.55
C TYR A 115 4.84 5.72 -1.75
N ILE A 116 4.23 4.76 -2.44
CA ILE A 116 3.36 3.73 -1.86
C ILE A 116 4.09 2.39 -1.90
N HIS A 117 4.14 1.71 -0.75
CA HIS A 117 4.76 0.41 -0.59
C HIS A 117 3.72 -0.58 -0.07
N ILE A 118 3.27 -1.48 -0.90
CA ILE A 118 2.32 -2.54 -0.53
C ILE A 118 2.93 -3.88 -0.94
N PRO A 119 3.04 -4.84 -0.02
CA PRO A 119 3.48 -6.19 -0.33
C PRO A 119 2.54 -6.84 -1.37
N ASN A 120 3.13 -7.61 -2.28
CA ASN A 120 2.39 -8.37 -3.31
C ASN A 120 1.49 -7.52 -4.22
N LEU A 121 1.80 -6.24 -4.36
CA LEU A 121 1.10 -5.37 -5.30
C LEU A 121 1.42 -5.80 -6.74
N PRO A 122 0.41 -5.91 -7.64
CA PRO A 122 0.67 -6.05 -9.06
C PRO A 122 1.57 -4.91 -9.58
N LYS A 123 2.35 -5.17 -10.63
CA LYS A 123 3.21 -4.15 -11.21
C LYS A 123 2.39 -2.92 -11.61
N CYS A 124 2.71 -1.77 -11.01
CA CYS A 124 2.13 -0.46 -11.26
C CYS A 124 3.22 0.53 -11.67
N ASP A 125 2.87 1.48 -12.52
CA ASP A 125 3.79 2.51 -12.98
C ASP A 125 3.65 3.80 -12.17
N GLY A 126 2.49 3.99 -11.52
CA GLY A 126 2.24 5.14 -10.66
C GLY A 126 0.91 5.04 -9.92
N ALA A 127 0.65 6.06 -9.12
CA ALA A 127 -0.58 6.26 -8.37
C ALA A 127 -1.00 7.73 -8.41
N ILE A 128 -2.32 7.99 -8.38
CA ILE A 128 -2.89 9.33 -8.30
C ILE A 128 -4.09 9.37 -7.36
N TYR A 129 -4.42 10.56 -6.89
CA TYR A 129 -5.68 10.80 -6.17
C TYR A 129 -6.87 10.84 -7.13
N VAL A 130 -7.96 10.20 -6.73
CA VAL A 130 -9.24 10.27 -7.44
C VAL A 130 -9.94 11.59 -7.14
N VAL A 131 -10.44 12.24 -8.18
CA VAL A 131 -11.27 13.45 -8.08
C VAL A 131 -12.63 13.18 -8.68
N GLY A 132 -13.67 13.68 -8.04
CA GLY A 132 -15.05 13.49 -8.46
C GLY A 132 -15.72 12.24 -7.86
N ASP A 133 -16.95 12.00 -8.26
CA ASP A 133 -17.86 10.98 -7.68
C ASP A 133 -18.39 9.98 -8.71
N SER A 134 -17.92 10.04 -9.95
CA SER A 134 -18.45 9.21 -11.03
C SER A 134 -18.28 7.70 -10.82
N MET A 135 -17.35 7.31 -9.96
CA MET A 135 -17.09 5.91 -9.58
C MET A 135 -17.59 5.58 -8.17
N TYR A 136 -18.38 6.47 -7.54
CA TYR A 136 -19.02 6.20 -6.25
C TYR A 136 -20.05 5.05 -6.37
N PRO A 137 -20.17 4.13 -5.38
CA PRO A 137 -19.48 4.07 -4.10
C PRO A 137 -18.12 3.35 -4.15
N LEU A 138 -17.72 2.82 -5.32
CA LEU A 138 -16.48 2.03 -5.46
C LEU A 138 -15.24 2.87 -5.21
N LEU A 139 -15.16 4.06 -5.83
CA LEU A 139 -14.13 5.06 -5.56
C LEU A 139 -14.79 6.36 -5.09
N LYS A 140 -14.17 7.00 -4.11
CA LYS A 140 -14.56 8.33 -3.62
C LYS A 140 -13.48 9.34 -3.95
N SER A 141 -13.86 10.61 -4.05
CA SER A 141 -12.89 11.70 -4.12
C SER A 141 -11.93 11.63 -2.91
N GLY A 142 -10.62 11.70 -3.18
CA GLY A 142 -9.57 11.51 -2.19
C GLY A 142 -9.05 10.06 -2.05
N ASP A 143 -9.72 9.05 -2.61
CA ASP A 143 -9.14 7.70 -2.75
C ASP A 143 -7.93 7.77 -3.68
N ILE A 144 -7.04 6.79 -3.58
CA ILE A 144 -5.87 6.68 -4.47
C ILE A 144 -6.09 5.49 -5.40
N VAL A 145 -5.83 5.67 -6.68
CA VAL A 145 -5.77 4.57 -7.66
C VAL A 145 -4.33 4.34 -8.08
N LEU A 146 -3.93 3.05 -8.11
CA LEU A 146 -2.66 2.60 -8.64
C LEU A 146 -2.89 2.06 -10.03
N TYR A 147 -2.06 2.48 -10.97
CA TYR A 147 -2.29 2.22 -12.38
C TYR A 147 -1.06 1.63 -13.09
N LYS A 148 -1.33 0.94 -14.19
CA LYS A 148 -0.34 0.54 -15.19
C LYS A 148 -0.68 1.22 -16.50
N GLN A 149 0.26 2.00 -17.02
CA GLN A 149 0.13 2.66 -18.32
C GLN A 149 -0.02 1.64 -19.46
N LEU A 150 -0.89 1.94 -20.40
CA LEU A 150 -1.04 1.24 -21.66
C LEU A 150 -0.43 2.08 -22.77
N ASN A 151 0.40 1.46 -23.59
CA ASN A 151 1.02 2.13 -24.72
C ASN A 151 0.18 2.01 -26.00
N ASP A 152 -0.69 1.02 -26.06
CA ASP A 152 -1.60 0.79 -27.19
C ASP A 152 -3.04 0.68 -26.67
N ILE A 153 -3.94 1.44 -27.29
CA ILE A 153 -5.37 1.40 -27.00
C ILE A 153 -6.02 0.07 -27.42
N ASN A 154 -5.38 -0.67 -28.30
CA ASN A 154 -5.85 -2.00 -28.69
C ASN A 154 -5.66 -3.05 -27.59
N ASP A 155 -4.85 -2.75 -26.56
CA ASP A 155 -4.64 -3.61 -25.40
C ASP A 155 -5.73 -3.46 -24.32
N ILE A 156 -6.85 -2.79 -24.63
CA ILE A 156 -7.97 -2.62 -23.71
C ILE A 156 -8.70 -3.94 -23.50
N PHE A 157 -8.89 -4.29 -22.22
CA PHE A 157 -9.84 -5.32 -21.79
C PHE A 157 -11.19 -4.65 -21.52
N TRP A 158 -12.21 -5.06 -22.28
CA TRP A 158 -13.55 -4.49 -22.17
C TRP A 158 -14.18 -4.83 -20.80
N GLY A 159 -14.68 -3.82 -20.13
CA GLY A 159 -15.30 -3.96 -18.80
C GLY A 159 -14.35 -3.66 -17.66
N ASP A 160 -13.06 -3.51 -17.90
CA ASP A 160 -12.09 -3.12 -16.87
C ASP A 160 -12.11 -1.61 -16.64
N MET A 161 -11.55 -1.21 -15.48
CA MET A 161 -11.48 0.17 -15.04
C MET A 161 -10.17 0.83 -15.51
N TYR A 162 -10.30 2.01 -16.10
CA TYR A 162 -9.18 2.77 -16.65
C TYR A 162 -9.16 4.19 -16.13
N LEU A 163 -7.95 4.68 -15.89
CA LEU A 163 -7.63 6.09 -15.77
C LEU A 163 -7.39 6.64 -17.18
N LEU A 164 -8.08 7.71 -17.51
CA LEU A 164 -8.13 8.27 -18.87
C LEU A 164 -7.84 9.75 -18.87
N SER A 165 -7.11 10.22 -19.87
CA SER A 165 -7.07 11.60 -20.31
C SER A 165 -7.79 11.71 -21.65
N ILE A 166 -8.78 12.56 -21.74
CA ILE A 166 -9.62 12.73 -22.92
C ILE A 166 -9.56 14.19 -23.35
N ASP A 167 -9.33 14.42 -24.63
CA ASP A 167 -9.43 15.74 -25.22
C ASP A 167 -10.90 16.10 -25.48
N ILE A 168 -11.35 17.16 -24.85
CA ILE A 168 -12.67 17.75 -25.09
C ILE A 168 -12.45 19.20 -25.50
N ASP A 169 -12.60 19.48 -26.81
CA ASP A 169 -12.46 20.80 -27.40
C ASP A 169 -11.13 21.53 -27.05
N GLY A 170 -10.05 20.74 -26.96
CA GLY A 170 -8.71 21.25 -26.65
C GLY A 170 -8.37 21.27 -25.16
N GLU A 171 -9.32 20.95 -24.30
CA GLU A 171 -9.12 20.81 -22.85
C GLU A 171 -8.93 19.35 -22.45
N GLU A 172 -8.01 19.10 -21.50
CA GLU A 172 -7.78 17.77 -20.96
C GLU A 172 -8.78 17.45 -19.87
N TYR A 173 -9.55 16.38 -20.07
CA TYR A 173 -10.48 15.85 -19.08
C TYR A 173 -9.94 14.52 -18.52
N ILE A 174 -9.57 14.51 -17.25
CA ILE A 174 -9.03 13.33 -16.55
C ILE A 174 -10.16 12.66 -15.77
N THR A 175 -10.33 11.35 -15.98
CA THR A 175 -11.38 10.58 -15.32
C THR A 175 -11.01 9.12 -15.13
N VAL A 176 -11.67 8.47 -14.17
CA VAL A 176 -11.66 7.01 -14.02
C VAL A 176 -13.02 6.48 -14.45
N LYS A 177 -13.05 5.50 -15.36
CA LYS A 177 -14.25 4.88 -15.91
C LYS A 177 -14.02 3.41 -16.25
N TYR A 178 -15.10 2.65 -16.35
CA TYR A 178 -15.07 1.39 -17.09
C TYR A 178 -15.09 1.68 -18.57
N ILE A 179 -14.32 0.93 -19.36
CA ILE A 179 -14.38 1.01 -20.81
C ILE A 179 -15.13 -0.20 -21.35
N GLN A 180 -16.19 0.04 -22.08
CA GLN A 180 -16.95 -0.98 -22.80
C GLN A 180 -16.87 -0.76 -24.32
N LYS A 181 -17.09 -1.84 -25.07
CA LYS A 181 -17.15 -1.76 -26.53
C LYS A 181 -18.38 -0.93 -26.93
N SER A 182 -18.18 0.05 -27.81
CA SER A 182 -19.27 0.76 -28.46
C SER A 182 -19.78 0.00 -29.67
N GLU A 183 -21.05 0.16 -30.02
CA GLU A 183 -21.62 -0.31 -31.28
C GLU A 183 -21.13 0.52 -32.48
N ARG A 184 -20.63 1.73 -32.22
CA ARG A 184 -20.10 2.64 -33.23
C ARG A 184 -18.60 2.36 -33.43
N GLU A 185 -18.23 2.13 -34.70
CA GLU A 185 -16.82 1.94 -35.08
C GLU A 185 -16.00 3.20 -34.75
N GLY A 186 -14.81 3.02 -34.18
CA GLY A 186 -13.93 4.11 -33.75
C GLY A 186 -14.34 4.80 -32.43
N TYR A 187 -15.32 4.25 -31.71
CA TYR A 187 -15.75 4.75 -30.41
C TYR A 187 -15.58 3.71 -29.30
N VAL A 188 -15.43 4.20 -28.09
CA VAL A 188 -15.55 3.44 -26.85
C VAL A 188 -16.68 4.00 -26.01
N LYS A 189 -17.30 3.16 -25.21
CA LYS A 189 -18.32 3.54 -24.24
C LYS A 189 -17.70 3.64 -22.86
N LEU A 190 -17.75 4.82 -22.27
CA LEU A 190 -17.29 5.09 -20.92
C LEU A 190 -18.48 4.96 -19.95
N VAL A 191 -18.34 4.05 -19.00
CA VAL A 191 -19.40 3.71 -18.04
C VAL A 191 -18.96 4.11 -16.63
N SER A 192 -19.87 4.77 -15.92
CA SER A 192 -19.69 5.17 -14.54
C SER A 192 -20.20 4.09 -13.59
N GLN A 193 -19.58 3.97 -12.41
CA GLN A 193 -20.15 3.14 -11.33
C GLN A 193 -21.33 3.86 -10.66
N ASN A 194 -21.28 5.19 -10.58
CA ASN A 194 -22.34 6.01 -10.02
C ASN A 194 -23.49 6.15 -11.04
N PRO A 195 -24.70 5.65 -10.73
CA PRO A 195 -25.84 5.70 -11.67
C PRO A 195 -26.34 7.11 -11.98
N HIS A 196 -25.95 8.13 -11.21
CA HIS A 196 -26.26 9.52 -11.51
C HIS A 196 -25.46 10.10 -12.68
N HIS A 197 -24.41 9.40 -13.12
CA HIS A 197 -23.61 9.76 -14.27
C HIS A 197 -23.97 8.89 -15.47
N ALA A 198 -24.53 9.48 -16.50
CA ALA A 198 -24.87 8.77 -17.74
C ALA A 198 -23.61 8.28 -18.46
N ASP A 199 -23.74 7.16 -19.17
CA ASP A 199 -22.67 6.63 -20.03
C ASP A 199 -22.38 7.63 -21.17
N LYS A 200 -21.13 7.67 -21.60
CA LYS A 200 -20.69 8.56 -22.68
C LYS A 200 -19.90 7.79 -23.72
N GLU A 201 -20.27 7.95 -24.98
CA GLU A 201 -19.43 7.47 -26.09
C GLU A 201 -18.38 8.52 -26.46
N VAL A 202 -17.14 8.08 -26.58
CA VAL A 202 -15.99 8.92 -26.92
C VAL A 202 -15.22 8.28 -28.08
N ARG A 203 -14.79 9.11 -29.02
CA ARG A 203 -13.95 8.64 -30.11
C ARG A 203 -12.58 8.21 -29.55
N ILE A 204 -12.06 7.12 -30.07
CA ILE A 204 -10.77 6.55 -29.63
C ILE A 204 -9.62 7.55 -29.82
N ASP A 205 -9.64 8.33 -30.89
CA ASP A 205 -8.62 9.34 -31.20
C ASP A 205 -8.62 10.56 -30.25
N ARG A 206 -9.64 10.71 -29.42
CA ARG A 206 -9.71 11.73 -28.37
C ARG A 206 -9.09 11.27 -27.05
N ILE A 207 -8.78 9.98 -26.93
CA ILE A 207 -8.09 9.47 -25.73
C ILE A 207 -6.60 9.74 -25.88
N ARG A 208 -6.08 10.66 -25.08
CA ARG A 208 -4.70 11.12 -25.10
C ARG A 208 -3.77 10.25 -24.27
N ALA A 209 -4.29 9.69 -23.17
CA ALA A 209 -3.56 8.81 -22.28
C ALA A 209 -4.51 7.81 -21.64
N ILE A 210 -4.06 6.59 -21.45
CA ILE A 210 -4.83 5.49 -20.85
C ILE A 210 -3.96 4.65 -19.94
N ALA A 211 -4.49 4.28 -18.78
CA ALA A 211 -3.84 3.35 -17.87
C ALA A 211 -4.87 2.44 -17.20
N LEU A 212 -4.54 1.16 -17.09
CA LEU A 212 -5.36 0.17 -16.40
C LEU A 212 -5.24 0.39 -14.88
N VAL A 213 -6.36 0.53 -14.19
CA VAL A 213 -6.38 0.60 -12.72
C VAL A 213 -6.16 -0.80 -12.16
N LYS A 214 -5.08 -0.96 -11.39
CA LYS A 214 -4.64 -2.25 -10.83
C LYS A 214 -5.06 -2.43 -9.37
N ALA A 215 -5.18 -1.35 -8.63
CA ALA A 215 -5.57 -1.34 -7.22
C ALA A 215 -6.12 0.03 -6.81
N SER A 216 -6.82 0.07 -5.70
CA SER A 216 -7.24 1.33 -5.06
C SER A 216 -7.00 1.29 -3.57
N ILE A 217 -6.74 2.45 -2.98
CA ILE A 217 -6.55 2.63 -1.54
C ILE A 217 -7.58 3.65 -1.06
N ARG A 218 -8.35 3.26 -0.06
CA ARG A 218 -9.27 4.14 0.64
C ARG A 218 -8.78 4.41 2.05
N MET A 219 -8.67 5.68 2.41
CA MET A 219 -8.40 6.10 3.77
C MET A 219 -9.71 6.47 4.45
N ASN A 220 -10.10 5.68 5.44
CA ASN A 220 -11.25 5.98 6.28
C ASN A 220 -10.74 6.67 7.54
N SER A 221 -10.79 8.00 7.59
CA SER A 221 -10.49 8.72 8.83
C SER A 221 -11.71 8.61 9.76
N ILE A 222 -11.51 7.96 10.90
CA ILE A 222 -12.45 8.05 12.01
C ILE A 222 -12.08 9.35 12.74
N ARG A 223 -12.94 10.36 12.63
CA ARG A 223 -12.87 11.57 13.48
C ARG A 223 -13.75 11.37 14.70
#